data_ea248b642d27f50549ecc989d605ca7f
#
_entry.id   ea248b642d27f50549ecc989d605ca7f
#
_cell.length_a   1.000
_cell.length_b   1.000
_cell.length_c   1.000
_cell.angle_alpha   90.00
_cell.angle_beta   90.00
_cell.angle_gamma   90.00
#
_symmetry.space_group_name_H-M   'P 1'
#
loop_
_entity.id
_entity.type
_entity.pdbx_description
1 polymer ?
#
loop_
_entity_poly.entity_id
_entity_poly.type
_entity_poly.pdbx_seq_one_letter_code
_entity_poly.pdbx_strand_id
1 'polypeptide(L)'
;MRDKKELIGISVVLGVIWSTYIVVATLLKQNHDITFWICCGFVSIATVIQWSIDYKLLIHQMNLKDYFFDFPVIYISAFYLLVEMIAASVLMGIGATETVCFVIQSILLTIFIILFISGILQRNSLKQQDEQIERMTGYLRDMEYRVKTMANLSDDSEVQKKLIKLSEEIRFSIPSSDIRISDINKEILQGLDDLEKNIKTGNIAETKIVIKQIFQLIEKRNEKAKKLK
;
A
#
# COMPACT_ATOMS: atom_id res chain seq x y z
N MET A 1 -3.76 22.11 8.83
CA MET A 1 -4.19 23.30 8.05
C MET A 1 -4.10 23.09 6.54
N ARG A 2 -3.11 22.34 6.05
CA ARG A 2 -2.94 22.01 4.61
C ARG A 2 -4.09 21.15 4.10
N ASP A 3 -4.47 20.13 4.84
CA ASP A 3 -5.52 19.16 4.48
C ASP A 3 -6.90 19.79 4.27
N LYS A 4 -7.25 20.82 5.06
CA LYS A 4 -8.51 21.58 4.86
C LYS A 4 -8.55 22.35 3.55
N LYS A 5 -7.41 22.92 3.11
CA LYS A 5 -7.33 23.66 1.85
C LYS A 5 -7.41 22.72 0.65
N GLU A 6 -6.77 21.57 0.72
CA GLU A 6 -6.82 20.54 -0.33
C GLU A 6 -8.23 19.97 -0.46
N LEU A 7 -8.91 19.68 0.67
CA LEU A 7 -10.30 19.23 0.69
C LEU A 7 -11.24 20.27 0.04
N ILE A 8 -11.11 21.55 0.41
CA ILE A 8 -11.90 22.62 -0.19
C ILE A 8 -11.63 22.68 -1.69
N GLY A 9 -10.37 22.56 -2.11
CA GLY A 9 -10.00 22.57 -3.54
C GLY A 9 -10.70 21.46 -4.33
N ILE A 10 -10.64 20.21 -3.85
CA ILE A 10 -11.30 19.05 -4.50
C ILE A 10 -12.83 19.22 -4.51
N SER A 11 -13.42 19.66 -3.38
CA SER A 11 -14.87 19.88 -3.31
C SER A 11 -15.33 20.96 -4.31
N VAL A 12 -14.55 22.03 -4.48
CA VAL A 12 -14.83 23.08 -5.46
C VAL A 12 -14.73 22.54 -6.89
N VAL A 13 -13.67 21.77 -7.20
CA VAL A 13 -13.49 21.18 -8.55
C VAL A 13 -14.64 20.24 -8.91
N LEU A 14 -15.00 19.31 -8.01
CA LEU A 14 -16.11 18.39 -8.23
C LEU A 14 -17.45 19.15 -8.34
N GLY A 15 -17.66 20.17 -7.51
CA GLY A 15 -18.84 21.03 -7.59
C GLY A 15 -18.94 21.77 -8.90
N VAL A 16 -17.82 22.27 -9.44
CA VAL A 16 -17.78 22.94 -10.75
C VAL A 16 -18.07 21.92 -11.86
N ILE A 17 -17.46 20.73 -11.84
CA ILE A 17 -17.72 19.67 -12.83
C ILE A 17 -19.21 19.30 -12.85
N TRP A 18 -19.77 19.03 -11.66
CA TRP A 18 -21.18 18.66 -11.52
C TRP A 18 -22.11 19.78 -12.00
N SER A 19 -21.92 21.03 -11.54
CA SER A 19 -22.77 22.16 -11.93
C SER A 19 -22.67 22.46 -13.42
N THR A 20 -21.47 22.41 -14.00
CA THR A 20 -21.28 22.55 -15.44
C THR A 20 -22.03 21.47 -16.23
N TYR A 21 -21.94 20.21 -15.78
CA TYR A 21 -22.67 19.12 -16.40
C TYR A 21 -24.18 19.36 -16.39
N ILE A 22 -24.76 19.71 -15.23
CA ILE A 22 -26.20 19.97 -15.08
C ILE A 22 -26.63 21.14 -15.97
N VAL A 23 -25.87 22.23 -15.98
CA VAL A 23 -26.18 23.41 -16.83
C VAL A 23 -26.16 23.02 -18.32
N VAL A 24 -25.12 22.33 -18.77
CA VAL A 24 -25.01 21.89 -20.16
C VAL A 24 -26.14 20.93 -20.53
N ALA A 25 -26.44 19.95 -19.69
CA ALA A 25 -27.54 18.99 -19.90
C ALA A 25 -28.90 19.73 -20.01
N THR A 26 -29.14 20.73 -19.13
CA THR A 26 -30.37 21.52 -19.12
C THR A 26 -30.50 22.38 -20.39
N LEU A 27 -29.39 22.97 -20.87
CA LEU A 27 -29.41 23.80 -22.08
C LEU A 27 -29.58 22.97 -23.36
N LEU A 28 -29.00 21.77 -23.42
CA LEU A 28 -29.07 20.90 -24.61
C LEU A 28 -30.42 20.19 -24.75
N LYS A 29 -31.06 19.82 -23.63
CA LYS A 29 -32.34 19.13 -23.65
C LYS A 29 -33.47 20.07 -23.24
N GLN A 30 -34.24 20.52 -24.23
CA GLN A 30 -35.35 21.46 -24.03
C GLN A 30 -36.53 20.86 -23.24
N ASN A 31 -36.77 19.55 -23.36
CA ASN A 31 -37.81 18.86 -22.60
C ASN A 31 -37.19 18.12 -21.42
N HIS A 32 -37.47 18.58 -20.21
CA HIS A 32 -37.03 17.98 -18.95
C HIS A 32 -38.02 16.86 -18.51
N ASP A 33 -38.03 15.78 -19.27
CA ASP A 33 -38.81 14.58 -19.02
C ASP A 33 -38.25 13.75 -17.83
N ILE A 34 -38.95 12.69 -17.44
CA ILE A 34 -38.52 11.80 -16.34
C ILE A 34 -37.13 11.20 -16.64
N THR A 35 -36.83 10.89 -17.90
CA THR A 35 -35.51 10.40 -18.35
C THR A 35 -34.40 11.37 -17.98
N PHE A 36 -34.60 12.69 -18.21
CA PHE A 36 -33.65 13.73 -17.82
C PHE A 36 -33.35 13.70 -16.33
N TRP A 37 -34.38 13.64 -15.49
CA TRP A 37 -34.22 13.63 -14.04
C TRP A 37 -33.54 12.35 -13.51
N ILE A 38 -33.84 11.18 -14.11
CA ILE A 38 -33.16 9.91 -13.79
C ILE A 38 -31.67 10.05 -14.09
N CYS A 39 -31.29 10.50 -15.28
CA CYS A 39 -29.88 10.67 -15.68
C CYS A 39 -29.14 11.65 -14.78
N CYS A 40 -29.72 12.84 -14.51
CA CYS A 40 -29.14 13.81 -13.60
C CYS A 40 -29.01 13.27 -12.15
N GLY A 41 -29.97 12.47 -11.70
CA GLY A 41 -29.94 11.82 -10.40
C GLY A 41 -28.76 10.87 -10.24
N PHE A 42 -28.55 9.97 -11.20
CA PHE A 42 -27.41 9.03 -11.17
C PHE A 42 -26.07 9.72 -11.26
N VAL A 43 -25.90 10.74 -12.12
CA VAL A 43 -24.68 11.56 -12.16
C VAL A 43 -24.42 12.27 -10.83
N SER A 44 -25.49 12.76 -10.17
CA SER A 44 -25.36 13.38 -8.84
C SER A 44 -24.93 12.35 -7.78
N ILE A 45 -25.47 11.13 -7.80
CA ILE A 45 -25.07 10.02 -6.93
C ILE A 45 -23.57 9.69 -7.18
N ALA A 46 -23.15 9.55 -8.43
CA ALA A 46 -21.75 9.29 -8.79
C ALA A 46 -20.81 10.38 -8.25
N THR A 47 -21.21 11.66 -8.37
CA THR A 47 -20.42 12.80 -7.85
C THR A 47 -20.32 12.77 -6.32
N VAL A 48 -21.40 12.45 -5.61
CA VAL A 48 -21.40 12.31 -4.14
C VAL A 48 -20.51 11.14 -3.71
N ILE A 49 -20.54 10.02 -4.42
CA ILE A 49 -19.67 8.88 -4.16
C ILE A 49 -18.20 9.29 -4.32
N GLN A 50 -17.85 9.93 -5.44
CA GLN A 50 -16.49 10.41 -5.68
C GLN A 50 -16.03 11.35 -4.56
N TRP A 51 -16.85 12.35 -4.22
CA TRP A 51 -16.55 13.28 -3.15
C TRP A 51 -16.35 12.59 -1.79
N SER A 52 -17.16 11.57 -1.49
CA SER A 52 -17.07 10.82 -0.22
C SER A 52 -15.77 10.01 -0.13
N ILE A 53 -15.28 9.48 -1.26
CA ILE A 53 -14.03 8.74 -1.33
C ILE A 53 -12.85 9.71 -1.14
N ASP A 54 -12.83 10.81 -1.90
CA ASP A 54 -11.78 11.83 -1.80
C ASP A 54 -11.71 12.44 -0.39
N TYR A 55 -12.87 12.68 0.24
CA TYR A 55 -12.96 13.17 1.62
C TYR A 55 -12.32 12.22 2.62
N LYS A 56 -12.63 10.90 2.55
CA LYS A 56 -12.04 9.91 3.44
C LYS A 56 -10.52 9.80 3.27
N LEU A 57 -10.04 9.88 2.05
CA LEU A 57 -8.62 9.78 1.74
C LEU A 57 -7.83 10.97 2.30
N LEU A 58 -8.37 12.18 2.19
CA LEU A 58 -7.73 13.40 2.70
C LEU A 58 -7.71 13.50 4.22
N ILE A 59 -8.76 13.03 4.91
CA ILE A 59 -8.82 13.08 6.38
C ILE A 59 -7.85 12.09 7.02
N HIS A 60 -7.54 10.97 6.37
CA HIS A 60 -6.72 9.89 6.96
C HIS A 60 -5.21 10.17 6.94
N GLN A 61 -4.75 11.43 6.71
CA GLN A 61 -3.33 11.82 6.70
C GLN A 61 -2.41 10.71 6.14
N MET A 62 -2.59 10.42 4.86
CA MET A 62 -1.93 9.25 4.28
C MET A 62 -0.45 9.52 4.07
N ASN A 63 0.39 8.64 4.62
CA ASN A 63 1.76 8.50 4.18
C ASN A 63 1.78 8.19 2.67
N LEU A 64 2.84 8.59 1.96
CA LEU A 64 3.00 8.30 0.53
C LEU A 64 2.74 6.82 0.18
N LYS A 65 3.08 5.89 1.09
CA LYS A 65 2.80 4.46 0.96
C LYS A 65 1.29 4.16 0.94
N ASP A 66 0.51 4.75 1.85
CA ASP A 66 -0.93 4.55 1.92
C ASP A 66 -1.65 5.07 0.68
N TYR A 67 -1.19 6.19 0.12
CA TYR A 67 -1.70 6.75 -1.13
C TYR A 67 -1.53 5.77 -2.31
N PHE A 68 -0.41 5.06 -2.37
CA PHE A 68 -0.16 4.04 -3.40
C PHE A 68 -1.14 2.86 -3.32
N PHE A 69 -1.50 2.44 -2.11
CA PHE A 69 -2.47 1.34 -1.90
C PHE A 69 -3.92 1.75 -2.17
N ASP A 70 -4.24 3.04 -2.02
CA ASP A 70 -5.60 3.56 -2.28
C ASP A 70 -5.82 3.97 -3.74
N PHE A 71 -4.75 4.04 -4.53
CA PHE A 71 -4.76 4.43 -5.93
C PHE A 71 -5.82 3.66 -6.77
N PRO A 72 -5.96 2.32 -6.68
CA PRO A 72 -6.97 1.59 -7.43
C PRO A 72 -8.39 2.05 -7.12
N VAL A 73 -8.71 2.35 -5.87
CA VAL A 73 -10.05 2.75 -5.42
C VAL A 73 -10.41 4.14 -5.96
N ILE A 74 -9.45 5.07 -5.96
CA ILE A 74 -9.62 6.43 -6.53
C ILE A 74 -9.92 6.35 -8.02
N TYR A 75 -9.13 5.57 -8.76
CA TYR A 75 -9.31 5.44 -10.21
C TYR A 75 -10.62 4.78 -10.58
N ILE A 76 -11.04 3.74 -9.86
CA ILE A 76 -12.32 3.06 -10.10
C ILE A 76 -13.47 4.05 -9.93
N SER A 77 -13.45 4.89 -8.89
CA SER A 77 -14.52 5.85 -8.65
C SER A 77 -14.52 7.01 -9.65
N ALA A 78 -13.35 7.56 -9.99
CA ALA A 78 -13.23 8.61 -11.00
C ALA A 78 -13.64 8.11 -12.40
N PHE A 79 -13.25 6.87 -12.74
CA PHE A 79 -13.65 6.24 -13.99
C PHE A 79 -15.16 6.02 -14.05
N TYR A 80 -15.77 5.58 -12.93
CA TYR A 80 -17.23 5.43 -12.85
C TYR A 80 -17.93 6.77 -13.08
N LEU A 81 -17.51 7.85 -12.41
CA LEU A 81 -18.10 9.19 -12.61
C LEU A 81 -18.04 9.61 -14.11
N LEU A 82 -16.91 9.38 -14.77
CA LEU A 82 -16.73 9.73 -16.16
C LEU A 82 -17.67 8.89 -17.07
N VAL A 83 -17.71 7.57 -16.87
CA VAL A 83 -18.59 6.66 -17.63
C VAL A 83 -20.04 7.01 -17.41
N GLU A 84 -20.43 7.35 -16.18
CA GLU A 84 -21.78 7.74 -15.81
C GLU A 84 -22.21 9.04 -16.54
N MET A 85 -21.35 10.05 -16.58
CA MET A 85 -21.61 11.30 -17.30
C MET A 85 -21.79 11.05 -18.81
N ILE A 86 -20.96 10.20 -19.41
CA ILE A 86 -21.06 9.84 -20.83
C ILE A 86 -22.36 9.08 -21.11
N ALA A 87 -22.62 8.03 -20.31
CA ALA A 87 -23.81 7.19 -20.47
C ALA A 87 -25.10 8.00 -20.33
N ALA A 88 -25.19 8.85 -19.31
CA ALA A 88 -26.32 9.73 -19.08
C ALA A 88 -26.53 10.70 -20.27
N SER A 89 -25.44 11.28 -20.80
CA SER A 89 -25.50 12.18 -21.96
C SER A 89 -25.99 11.47 -23.23
N VAL A 90 -25.49 10.25 -23.48
CA VAL A 90 -25.91 9.43 -24.61
C VAL A 90 -27.38 9.05 -24.50
N LEU A 91 -27.82 8.54 -23.33
CA LEU A 91 -29.22 8.14 -23.11
C LEU A 91 -30.19 9.30 -23.28
N MET A 92 -29.84 10.48 -22.80
CA MET A 92 -30.62 11.71 -23.02
C MET A 92 -30.64 12.10 -24.51
N GLY A 93 -29.50 11.98 -25.20
CA GLY A 93 -29.36 12.36 -26.62
C GLY A 93 -30.14 11.51 -27.58
N ILE A 94 -30.20 10.18 -27.35
CA ILE A 94 -30.99 9.23 -28.18
C ILE A 94 -32.48 9.21 -27.82
N GLY A 95 -32.92 9.92 -26.77
CA GLY A 95 -34.30 9.91 -26.29
C GLY A 95 -34.72 8.55 -25.75
N ALA A 96 -33.86 7.86 -25.02
CA ALA A 96 -34.16 6.56 -24.43
C ALA A 96 -35.39 6.63 -23.49
N THR A 97 -36.13 5.53 -23.37
CA THR A 97 -37.27 5.46 -22.45
C THR A 97 -36.81 5.42 -20.99
N GLU A 98 -37.67 5.86 -20.09
CA GLU A 98 -37.41 5.90 -18.62
C GLU A 98 -36.88 4.55 -18.09
N THR A 99 -37.55 3.47 -18.49
CA THR A 99 -37.17 2.10 -18.09
C THR A 99 -35.78 1.73 -18.58
N VAL A 100 -35.42 2.03 -19.81
CA VAL A 100 -34.10 1.74 -20.39
C VAL A 100 -33.04 2.55 -19.65
N CYS A 101 -33.28 3.83 -19.38
CA CYS A 101 -32.37 4.67 -18.65
C CYS A 101 -32.12 4.14 -17.24
N PHE A 102 -33.18 3.82 -16.50
CA PHE A 102 -33.07 3.32 -15.15
C PHE A 102 -32.33 1.97 -15.09
N VAL A 103 -32.61 1.06 -16.00
CA VAL A 103 -31.96 -0.25 -16.07
C VAL A 103 -30.46 -0.12 -16.39
N ILE A 104 -30.10 0.67 -17.41
CA ILE A 104 -28.69 0.83 -17.80
C ILE A 104 -27.90 1.50 -16.67
N GLN A 105 -28.40 2.55 -16.07
CA GLN A 105 -27.78 3.27 -14.97
C GLN A 105 -27.62 2.37 -13.72
N SER A 106 -28.64 1.56 -13.42
CA SER A 106 -28.57 0.59 -12.31
C SER A 106 -27.52 -0.50 -12.56
N ILE A 107 -27.37 -0.97 -13.81
CA ILE A 107 -26.33 -1.93 -14.19
C ILE A 107 -24.94 -1.31 -14.02
N LEU A 108 -24.74 -0.08 -14.48
CA LEU A 108 -23.46 0.63 -14.31
C LEU A 108 -23.09 0.81 -12.83
N LEU A 109 -24.05 1.21 -12.01
CA LEU A 109 -23.86 1.32 -10.57
C LEU A 109 -23.51 -0.03 -9.93
N THR A 110 -24.18 -1.11 -10.34
CA THR A 110 -23.90 -2.46 -9.84
C THR A 110 -22.47 -2.91 -10.20
N ILE A 111 -22.06 -2.70 -11.45
CA ILE A 111 -20.68 -2.99 -11.90
C ILE A 111 -19.68 -2.19 -11.09
N PHE A 112 -19.94 -0.89 -10.87
CA PHE A 112 -19.10 -0.04 -10.03
C PHE A 112 -18.96 -0.61 -8.60
N ILE A 113 -20.07 -1.00 -7.95
CA ILE A 113 -20.04 -1.55 -6.59
C ILE A 113 -19.17 -2.82 -6.53
N ILE A 114 -19.30 -3.71 -7.50
CA ILE A 114 -18.50 -4.95 -7.58
C ILE A 114 -17.00 -4.61 -7.73
N LEU A 115 -16.65 -3.71 -8.64
CA LEU A 115 -15.27 -3.28 -8.86
C LEU A 115 -14.70 -2.55 -7.63
N PHE A 116 -15.50 -1.73 -6.98
CA PHE A 116 -15.12 -0.98 -5.78
C PHE A 116 -14.82 -1.92 -4.61
N ILE A 117 -15.69 -2.91 -4.35
CA ILE A 117 -15.45 -3.93 -3.31
C ILE A 117 -14.19 -4.74 -3.64
N SER A 118 -14.01 -5.15 -4.90
CA SER A 118 -12.82 -5.85 -5.35
C SER A 118 -11.54 -5.02 -5.15
N GLY A 119 -11.60 -3.72 -5.42
CA GLY A 119 -10.49 -2.79 -5.18
C GLY A 119 -10.12 -2.68 -3.69
N ILE A 120 -11.11 -2.62 -2.80
CA ILE A 120 -10.88 -2.60 -1.35
C ILE A 120 -10.24 -3.90 -0.86
N LEU A 121 -10.71 -5.06 -1.33
CA LEU A 121 -10.15 -6.36 -0.95
C LEU A 121 -8.70 -6.49 -1.41
N GLN A 122 -8.40 -6.05 -2.63
CA GLN A 122 -7.05 -6.05 -3.18
C GLN A 122 -6.10 -5.12 -2.41
N ARG A 123 -6.56 -3.92 -2.02
CA ARG A 123 -5.86 -2.99 -1.14
C ARG A 123 -5.45 -3.64 0.18
N ASN A 124 -6.39 -4.30 0.85
CA ASN A 124 -6.14 -4.94 2.15
C ASN A 124 -5.12 -6.08 2.03
N SER A 125 -5.19 -6.87 0.97
CA SER A 125 -4.22 -7.93 0.68
C SER A 125 -2.81 -7.36 0.45
N LEU A 126 -2.69 -6.29 -0.33
CA LEU A 126 -1.41 -5.62 -0.58
C LEU A 126 -0.80 -5.02 0.69
N LYS A 127 -1.61 -4.38 1.55
CA LYS A 127 -1.14 -3.85 2.85
C LYS A 127 -0.62 -4.96 3.75
N GLN A 128 -1.32 -6.08 3.85
CA GLN A 128 -0.86 -7.22 4.64
C GLN A 128 0.46 -7.79 4.13
N GLN A 129 0.63 -7.87 2.80
CA GLN A 129 1.89 -8.31 2.20
C GLN A 129 3.04 -7.34 2.49
N ASP A 130 2.81 -6.02 2.37
CA ASP A 130 3.82 -5.00 2.66
C ASP A 130 4.24 -5.02 4.13
N GLU A 131 3.28 -5.12 5.07
CA GLU A 131 3.57 -5.27 6.49
C GLU A 131 4.36 -6.54 6.81
N GLN A 132 4.07 -7.66 6.14
CA GLN A 132 4.84 -8.89 6.29
C GLN A 132 6.27 -8.71 5.78
N ILE A 133 6.45 -8.10 4.60
CA ILE A 133 7.77 -7.81 4.03
C ILE A 133 8.55 -6.85 4.96
N GLU A 134 7.90 -5.83 5.48
CA GLU A 134 8.53 -4.86 6.38
C GLU A 134 8.98 -5.49 7.69
N ARG A 135 8.16 -6.37 8.29
CA ARG A 135 8.56 -7.15 9.50
C ARG A 135 9.75 -8.06 9.22
N MET A 136 9.74 -8.75 8.08
CA MET A 136 10.82 -9.66 7.69
C MET A 136 12.14 -8.94 7.39
N THR A 137 12.06 -7.80 6.68
CA THR A 137 13.23 -6.99 6.34
C THR A 137 13.70 -6.15 7.52
N GLY A 138 12.79 -5.68 8.38
CA GLY A 138 13.09 -4.96 9.62
C GLY A 138 13.99 -5.77 10.53
N TYR A 139 13.64 -7.02 10.78
CA TYR A 139 14.45 -7.93 11.60
C TYR A 139 15.89 -8.11 11.08
N LEU A 140 16.04 -8.30 9.76
CA LEU A 140 17.39 -8.40 9.15
C LEU A 140 18.16 -7.09 9.24
N ARG A 141 17.48 -5.96 9.08
CA ARG A 141 18.08 -4.62 9.20
C ARG A 141 18.55 -4.33 10.62
N ASP A 142 17.78 -4.73 11.62
CA ASP A 142 18.17 -4.56 13.02
C ASP A 142 19.41 -5.39 13.34
N MET A 143 19.49 -6.64 12.88
CA MET A 143 20.70 -7.47 13.03
C MET A 143 21.91 -6.86 12.31
N GLU A 144 21.74 -6.41 11.07
CA GLU A 144 22.79 -5.72 10.30
C GLU A 144 23.31 -4.49 11.06
N TYR A 145 22.41 -3.65 11.57
CA TYR A 145 22.76 -2.46 12.33
C TYR A 145 23.55 -2.80 13.60
N ARG A 146 23.11 -3.81 14.37
CA ARG A 146 23.83 -4.29 15.56
C ARG A 146 25.25 -4.73 15.21
N VAL A 147 25.42 -5.55 14.17
CA VAL A 147 26.75 -6.04 13.76
C VAL A 147 27.66 -4.90 13.28
N LYS A 148 27.12 -3.92 12.52
CA LYS A 148 27.87 -2.72 12.14
C LYS A 148 28.30 -1.88 13.33
N THR A 149 27.45 -1.74 14.32
CA THR A 149 27.78 -1.03 15.57
C THR A 149 28.90 -1.75 16.31
N MET A 150 28.85 -3.09 16.39
CA MET A 150 29.92 -3.90 16.99
C MET A 150 31.25 -3.78 16.21
N ALA A 151 31.18 -3.69 14.87
CA ALA A 151 32.39 -3.49 14.06
C ALA A 151 33.10 -2.16 14.37
N ASN A 152 32.31 -1.11 14.62
CA ASN A 152 32.86 0.21 15.01
C ASN A 152 33.42 0.25 16.45
N LEU A 153 32.98 -0.66 17.30
CA LEU A 153 33.44 -0.77 18.69
C LEU A 153 34.66 -1.68 18.85
N SER A 154 35.03 -2.42 17.81
CA SER A 154 36.15 -3.37 17.86
C SER A 154 37.47 -2.68 17.54
N ASP A 155 38.47 -2.81 18.44
CA ASP A 155 39.82 -2.31 18.20
C ASP A 155 40.70 -3.25 17.33
N ASP A 156 40.29 -4.51 17.15
CA ASP A 156 40.99 -5.49 16.31
C ASP A 156 40.57 -5.38 14.84
N SER A 157 41.51 -5.01 13.98
CA SER A 157 41.30 -4.80 12.56
C SER A 157 40.80 -6.08 11.81
N GLU A 158 41.18 -7.28 12.27
CA GLU A 158 40.74 -8.55 11.68
C GLU A 158 39.28 -8.84 12.07
N VAL A 159 38.97 -8.62 13.35
CA VAL A 159 37.58 -8.76 13.86
C VAL A 159 36.66 -7.77 13.17
N GLN A 160 37.08 -6.52 13.03
CA GLN A 160 36.32 -5.47 12.34
C GLN A 160 35.97 -5.88 10.90
N LYS A 161 36.94 -6.35 10.13
CA LYS A 161 36.73 -6.83 8.75
C LYS A 161 35.73 -8.00 8.68
N LYS A 162 35.84 -8.94 9.63
CA LYS A 162 34.91 -10.08 9.71
C LYS A 162 33.49 -9.65 10.08
N LEU A 163 33.33 -8.67 10.98
CA LEU A 163 32.03 -8.12 11.34
C LEU A 163 31.38 -7.35 10.17
N ILE A 164 32.15 -6.57 9.43
CA ILE A 164 31.66 -5.91 8.21
C ILE A 164 31.15 -6.95 7.23
N LYS A 165 31.91 -8.01 6.95
CA LYS A 165 31.49 -9.10 6.09
C LYS A 165 30.23 -9.81 6.61
N LEU A 166 30.14 -10.04 7.91
CA LEU A 166 28.95 -10.61 8.55
C LEU A 166 27.71 -9.71 8.36
N SER A 167 27.89 -8.40 8.49
CA SER A 167 26.80 -7.45 8.27
C SER A 167 26.29 -7.48 6.83
N GLU A 168 27.17 -7.66 5.85
CA GLU A 168 26.80 -7.80 4.44
C GLU A 168 26.04 -9.10 4.18
N GLU A 169 26.49 -10.22 4.74
CA GLU A 169 25.75 -11.51 4.63
C GLU A 169 24.36 -11.43 5.24
N ILE A 170 24.19 -10.77 6.38
CA ILE A 170 22.89 -10.52 6.98
C ILE A 170 22.02 -9.66 6.07
N ARG A 171 22.57 -8.59 5.50
CA ARG A 171 21.87 -7.68 4.59
C ARG A 171 21.33 -8.39 3.35
N PHE A 172 22.10 -9.33 2.79
CA PHE A 172 21.73 -10.10 1.59
C PHE A 172 20.98 -11.40 1.92
N SER A 173 20.68 -11.64 3.19
CA SER A 173 19.91 -12.81 3.61
C SER A 173 18.50 -12.78 3.05
N ILE A 174 17.97 -13.96 2.73
CA ILE A 174 16.62 -14.14 2.16
C ILE A 174 15.57 -13.76 3.22
N PRO A 175 14.71 -12.75 2.99
CA PRO A 175 13.63 -12.43 3.91
C PRO A 175 12.65 -13.61 4.00
N SER A 176 12.30 -14.04 5.22
CA SER A 176 11.31 -15.08 5.45
C SER A 176 10.70 -14.95 6.84
N SER A 177 9.37 -15.07 6.90
CA SER A 177 8.58 -15.09 8.15
C SER A 177 8.15 -16.50 8.53
N ASP A 178 8.62 -17.55 7.85
CA ASP A 178 8.22 -18.91 8.12
C ASP A 178 8.63 -19.32 9.54
N ILE A 179 7.67 -19.89 10.30
CA ILE A 179 7.88 -20.30 11.69
C ILE A 179 9.01 -21.33 11.82
N ARG A 180 9.25 -22.12 10.78
CA ARG A 180 10.32 -23.13 10.72
C ARG A 180 11.72 -22.51 10.75
N ILE A 181 11.85 -21.22 10.48
CA ILE A 181 13.12 -20.45 10.54
C ILE A 181 13.26 -19.75 11.90
N SER A 182 12.18 -19.61 12.66
CA SER A 182 12.15 -18.88 13.93
C SER A 182 13.24 -19.33 14.92
N ASP A 183 13.46 -20.64 15.02
CA ASP A 183 14.45 -21.17 15.96
C ASP A 183 15.87 -20.80 15.56
N ILE A 184 16.19 -20.89 14.27
CA ILE A 184 17.52 -20.43 13.76
C ILE A 184 17.69 -18.92 13.97
N ASN A 185 16.63 -18.15 13.80
CA ASN A 185 16.69 -16.71 14.09
C ASN A 185 16.98 -16.42 15.57
N LYS A 186 16.41 -17.21 16.48
CA LYS A 186 16.72 -17.12 17.94
C LYS A 186 18.18 -17.46 18.23
N GLU A 187 18.68 -18.54 17.62
CA GLU A 187 20.09 -18.93 17.77
C GLU A 187 21.04 -17.82 17.26
N ILE A 188 20.71 -17.19 16.14
CA ILE A 188 21.48 -16.03 15.63
C ILE A 188 21.46 -14.86 16.61
N LEU A 189 20.29 -14.52 17.17
CA LEU A 189 20.18 -13.43 18.15
C LEU A 189 21.00 -13.71 19.41
N GLN A 190 20.94 -14.93 19.93
CA GLN A 190 21.78 -15.35 21.08
C GLN A 190 23.26 -15.22 20.72
N GLY A 191 23.67 -15.68 19.54
CA GLY A 191 25.04 -15.52 19.08
C GLY A 191 25.46 -14.05 18.97
N LEU A 192 24.56 -13.15 18.55
CA LEU A 192 24.83 -11.71 18.51
C LEU A 192 24.96 -11.11 19.93
N ASP A 193 24.20 -11.58 20.90
CA ASP A 193 24.30 -11.15 22.29
C ASP A 193 25.65 -11.60 22.90
N ASP A 194 26.07 -12.84 22.65
CA ASP A 194 27.36 -13.36 23.05
C ASP A 194 28.52 -12.61 22.38
N LEU A 195 28.38 -12.31 21.11
CA LEU A 195 29.35 -11.53 20.34
C LEU A 195 29.54 -10.12 20.93
N GLU A 196 28.45 -9.44 21.24
CA GLU A 196 28.49 -8.12 21.84
C GLU A 196 29.20 -8.14 23.22
N LYS A 197 28.92 -9.17 24.03
CA LYS A 197 29.58 -9.37 25.33
C LYS A 197 31.08 -9.59 25.17
N ASN A 198 31.49 -10.46 24.22
CA ASN A 198 32.91 -10.77 24.00
C ASN A 198 33.69 -9.58 23.48
N ILE A 199 33.10 -8.74 22.64
CA ILE A 199 33.73 -7.49 22.19
C ILE A 199 33.90 -6.53 23.34
N LYS A 200 32.89 -6.34 24.20
CA LYS A 200 32.99 -5.48 25.40
C LYS A 200 34.03 -5.95 26.42
N THR A 201 34.25 -7.25 26.51
CA THR A 201 35.26 -7.84 27.40
C THR A 201 36.65 -7.96 26.78
N GLY A 202 36.82 -7.62 25.51
CA GLY A 202 38.09 -7.72 24.79
C GLY A 202 38.54 -9.15 24.49
N ASN A 203 37.67 -10.15 24.57
CA ASN A 203 38.01 -11.55 24.30
C ASN A 203 38.03 -11.84 22.78
N ILE A 204 39.14 -11.51 22.12
CA ILE A 204 39.32 -11.63 20.66
C ILE A 204 39.20 -13.08 20.17
N ALA A 205 39.73 -14.03 20.93
CA ALA A 205 39.71 -15.45 20.55
C ALA A 205 38.25 -15.99 20.43
N GLU A 206 37.47 -15.76 21.47
CA GLU A 206 36.08 -16.17 21.54
C GLU A 206 35.21 -15.42 20.51
N THR A 207 35.50 -14.11 20.35
CA THR A 207 34.83 -13.28 19.33
C THR A 207 34.94 -13.90 17.92
N LYS A 208 36.14 -14.38 17.54
CA LYS A 208 36.36 -15.02 16.22
C LYS A 208 35.59 -16.33 16.06
N ILE A 209 35.46 -17.11 17.14
CA ILE A 209 34.69 -18.36 17.17
C ILE A 209 33.20 -18.08 16.97
N VAL A 210 32.65 -17.14 17.75
CA VAL A 210 31.23 -16.77 17.67
C VAL A 210 30.88 -16.19 16.31
N ILE A 211 31.71 -15.34 15.72
CA ILE A 211 31.50 -14.83 14.36
C ILE A 211 31.36 -15.99 13.36
N LYS A 212 32.23 -16.99 13.43
CA LYS A 212 32.16 -18.16 12.53
C LYS A 212 30.86 -18.95 12.72
N GLN A 213 30.42 -19.13 13.96
CA GLN A 213 29.16 -19.81 14.25
C GLN A 213 27.96 -19.06 13.68
N ILE A 214 27.92 -17.72 13.82
CA ILE A 214 26.84 -16.91 13.27
C ILE A 214 26.83 -17.00 11.73
N PHE A 215 27.98 -16.99 11.05
CA PHE A 215 28.04 -17.21 9.58
C PHE A 215 27.40 -18.53 9.20
N GLN A 216 27.71 -19.63 9.89
CA GLN A 216 27.12 -20.94 9.63
C GLN A 216 25.61 -20.95 9.86
N LEU A 217 25.13 -20.27 10.90
CA LEU A 217 23.70 -20.13 11.18
C LEU A 217 22.96 -19.34 10.08
N ILE A 218 23.57 -18.26 9.57
CA ILE A 218 23.02 -17.46 8.47
C ILE A 218 22.96 -18.28 7.18
N GLU A 219 23.98 -19.01 6.85
CA GLU A 219 24.01 -19.91 5.70
C GLU A 219 22.90 -20.97 5.79
N LYS A 220 22.82 -21.69 6.91
CA LYS A 220 21.76 -22.67 7.22
C LYS A 220 20.36 -22.05 7.13
N ARG A 221 20.22 -20.84 7.64
CA ARG A 221 18.96 -20.07 7.58
C ARG A 221 18.58 -19.77 6.13
N ASN A 222 19.53 -19.29 5.32
CA ASN A 222 19.29 -18.93 3.93
C ASN A 222 18.97 -20.14 3.05
N GLU A 223 19.65 -21.27 3.26
CA GLU A 223 19.33 -22.53 2.60
C GLU A 223 17.91 -23.00 2.94
N LYS A 224 17.52 -22.92 4.23
CA LYS A 224 16.20 -23.30 4.67
C LYS A 224 15.15 -22.34 4.10
N ALA A 225 15.40 -21.03 4.10
CA ALA A 225 14.51 -20.03 3.51
C ALA A 225 14.32 -20.23 2.00
N LYS A 226 15.37 -20.66 1.28
CA LYS A 226 15.30 -20.98 -0.15
C LYS A 226 14.43 -22.19 -0.46
N LYS A 227 14.45 -23.22 0.41
CA LYS A 227 13.62 -24.44 0.26
C LYS A 227 12.14 -24.22 0.60
N LEU A 228 11.81 -23.10 1.25
CA LEU A 228 10.47 -22.75 1.69
C LEU A 228 9.74 -21.75 0.76
N LYS A 229 10.40 -21.28 -0.30
CA LYS A 229 9.84 -20.51 -1.42
C LYS A 229 9.29 -21.47 -2.48
#